data_2c7e57a7d6324e1f54bb569c37a2b37e
#
_entry.id   2c7e57a7d6324e1f54bb569c37a2b37e
#
_cell.length_a   1.000
_cell.length_b   1.000
_cell.length_c   1.000
_cell.angle_alpha   90.00
_cell.angle_beta   90.00
_cell.angle_gamma   90.00
#
_symmetry.space_group_name_H-M   'P 1'
#
loop_
_entity.id
_entity.type
_entity.pdbx_description
1 polymer ?
#
loop_
_entity_poly.entity_id
_entity_poly.type
_entity_poly.pdbx_seq_one_letter_code
_entity_poly.pdbx_strand_id
1 'polypeptide(L)'
;PGDMTLSEYLSAEDFDTDMPGGSHGGTQVIPEGSRNATMSRFAGRVIKKYGDNNTAFQCFMEEAEKCTPPLEQQELMTIWHSAQKFYAKVQQQDGYVPPELYNDDTSYKPDDFSDVGQAEVLAKHFSGELRYSPATHYIRYNGRYWQETEPGAQAVAHELTRRQLNEASADMLAALATLKACGAQDILDNNSKTKAEGMMSEEQMEAYKAFLAAKAYQSYVIQRRASKNITATLKESRPMLEITPQDLDANPYLLCTPDATYDLRLGMAGAREHSPEDFITKTTTVSPGDRGKQIWLDCLNTIFCGDQELIDYVQMIC
;
A
#
# COMPACT_ATOMS: atom_id res chain seq x y z
N PRO A 1 20.74 -19.03 16.55
CA PRO A 1 19.38 -18.68 16.30
C PRO A 1 18.60 -18.98 17.57
N GLY A 2 18.40 -17.95 18.39
CA GLY A 2 17.64 -18.03 19.61
C GLY A 2 16.15 -18.14 19.31
N ASP A 3 15.41 -18.72 20.25
CA ASP A 3 13.94 -18.83 20.18
C ASP A 3 13.34 -17.43 20.15
N MET A 4 12.95 -16.99 18.98
CA MET A 4 12.24 -15.73 18.76
C MET A 4 10.79 -15.89 19.21
N THR A 5 10.30 -15.02 20.06
CA THR A 5 8.91 -15.02 20.52
C THR A 5 7.98 -14.54 19.42
N LEU A 6 6.69 -14.92 19.49
CA LEU A 6 5.67 -14.45 18.54
C LEU A 6 5.59 -12.93 18.49
N SER A 7 5.80 -12.24 19.62
CA SER A 7 5.78 -10.79 19.72
C SER A 7 6.98 -10.13 18.99
N GLU A 8 8.15 -10.75 19.03
CA GLU A 8 9.32 -10.33 18.24
C GLU A 8 9.13 -10.61 16.75
N TYR A 9 8.42 -11.69 16.42
CA TYR A 9 8.07 -12.03 15.06
C TYR A 9 6.99 -11.11 14.47
N LEU A 10 6.10 -10.58 15.32
CA LEU A 10 4.98 -9.70 14.96
C LEU A 10 5.24 -8.20 15.25
N SER A 11 6.46 -7.81 15.62
CA SER A 11 6.76 -6.40 15.89
C SER A 11 6.49 -5.54 14.65
N ALA A 12 5.76 -4.45 14.84
CA ALA A 12 5.23 -3.60 13.78
C ALA A 12 6.33 -2.90 12.96
N GLU A 13 7.53 -2.74 13.50
CA GLU A 13 8.67 -2.14 12.81
C GLU A 13 9.19 -2.93 11.60
N ASP A 14 8.86 -4.24 11.53
CA ASP A 14 9.23 -5.08 10.38
C ASP A 14 8.21 -5.03 9.22
N PHE A 15 7.08 -4.34 9.40
CA PHE A 15 6.00 -4.33 8.40
C PHE A 15 6.10 -3.20 7.37
N ASP A 16 6.79 -2.09 7.68
CA ASP A 16 6.66 -0.84 6.90
C ASP A 16 7.87 -0.47 6.03
N THR A 17 8.95 -1.22 6.05
CA THR A 17 10.10 -0.92 5.18
C THR A 17 10.35 -2.05 4.20
N ASP A 18 10.19 -1.78 2.91
CA ASP A 18 10.52 -2.61 1.74
C ASP A 18 9.53 -3.72 1.36
N MET A 19 8.31 -3.33 0.93
CA MET A 19 7.45 -4.22 0.15
C MET A 19 7.70 -4.03 -1.36
N PRO A 20 7.94 -5.09 -2.14
CA PRO A 20 7.94 -5.01 -3.60
C PRO A 20 6.49 -4.83 -4.08
N GLY A 21 6.14 -3.60 -4.40
CA GLY A 21 4.81 -3.14 -4.83
C GLY A 21 4.65 -1.64 -4.66
N GLY A 22 5.46 -1.00 -3.83
CA GLY A 22 5.69 0.43 -3.84
C GLY A 22 6.62 0.77 -5.02
N SER A 23 6.11 1.49 -6.00
CA SER A 23 6.82 1.98 -7.17
C SER A 23 7.96 2.91 -6.75
N HIS A 24 9.12 2.32 -6.46
CA HIS A 24 10.40 3.00 -6.60
C HIS A 24 11.12 2.33 -7.77
N GLY A 25 11.09 2.99 -8.92
CA GLY A 25 11.85 2.63 -10.10
C GLY A 25 13.36 2.69 -9.82
N GLY A 26 13.89 1.56 -9.44
CA GLY A 26 15.31 1.28 -9.34
C GLY A 26 15.45 -0.23 -9.11
N THR A 27 15.99 -0.94 -10.08
CA THR A 27 16.37 -2.34 -9.94
C THR A 27 17.49 -2.39 -8.89
N GLN A 28 17.14 -2.52 -7.62
CA GLN A 28 18.14 -2.63 -6.55
C GLN A 28 18.78 -4.01 -6.66
N VAL A 29 19.97 -4.05 -7.20
CA VAL A 29 20.76 -5.26 -7.36
C VAL A 29 21.20 -5.75 -5.97
N ILE A 30 20.97 -7.03 -5.66
CA ILE A 30 21.43 -7.66 -4.42
C ILE A 30 22.85 -8.19 -4.65
N PRO A 31 23.90 -7.55 -4.05
CA PRO A 31 25.29 -7.88 -4.34
C PRO A 31 25.74 -9.17 -3.67
N GLU A 32 26.83 -9.74 -4.20
CA GLU A 32 27.53 -10.88 -3.60
C GLU A 32 27.90 -10.62 -2.13
N GLY A 33 27.76 -11.62 -1.26
CA GLY A 33 28.00 -11.50 0.18
C GLY A 33 26.76 -11.16 1.02
N SER A 34 25.75 -10.50 0.46
CA SER A 34 24.47 -10.23 1.16
C SER A 34 23.29 -11.06 0.65
N ARG A 35 23.44 -11.78 -0.49
CA ARG A 35 22.37 -12.50 -1.19
C ARG A 35 21.62 -13.46 -0.28
N ASN A 36 22.32 -14.40 0.36
CA ASN A 36 21.68 -15.42 1.19
C ASN A 36 20.94 -14.84 2.40
N ALA A 37 21.52 -13.82 3.05
CA ALA A 37 20.86 -13.14 4.18
C ALA A 37 19.64 -12.34 3.74
N THR A 38 19.72 -11.65 2.60
CA THR A 38 18.61 -10.88 2.04
C THR A 38 17.49 -11.80 1.58
N MET A 39 17.82 -12.86 0.83
CA MET A 39 16.84 -13.82 0.36
C MET A 39 16.20 -14.64 1.50
N SER A 40 16.93 -14.96 2.56
CA SER A 40 16.38 -15.63 3.75
C SER A 40 15.36 -14.74 4.48
N ARG A 41 15.67 -13.46 4.66
CA ARG A 41 14.73 -12.47 5.23
C ARG A 41 13.51 -12.28 4.35
N PHE A 42 13.72 -12.19 3.04
CA PHE A 42 12.63 -12.03 2.08
C PHE A 42 11.72 -13.27 2.08
N ALA A 43 12.27 -14.48 2.03
CA ALA A 43 11.50 -15.73 2.11
C ALA A 43 10.62 -15.78 3.36
N GLY A 44 11.18 -15.41 4.53
CA GLY A 44 10.44 -15.36 5.79
C GLY A 44 9.29 -14.33 5.76
N ARG A 45 9.50 -13.17 5.15
CA ARG A 45 8.45 -12.14 5.00
C ARG A 45 7.34 -12.57 4.06
N VAL A 46 7.70 -13.10 2.90
CA VAL A 46 6.74 -13.51 1.87
C VAL A 46 5.87 -14.68 2.34
N ILE A 47 6.49 -15.68 2.98
CA ILE A 47 5.74 -16.84 3.49
C ILE A 47 4.84 -16.46 4.68
N LYS A 48 5.25 -15.46 5.49
CA LYS A 48 4.43 -14.89 6.55
C LYS A 48 3.20 -14.15 5.99
N LYS A 49 3.39 -13.42 4.88
CA LYS A 49 2.32 -12.60 4.27
C LYS A 49 1.32 -13.41 3.48
N TYR A 50 1.77 -14.36 2.69
CA TYR A 50 0.92 -15.10 1.74
C TYR A 50 0.63 -16.52 2.17
N GLY A 51 1.29 -17.03 3.23
CA GLY A 51 1.28 -18.44 3.58
C GLY A 51 2.25 -19.25 2.74
N ASP A 52 2.34 -20.55 3.05
CA ASP A 52 3.14 -21.50 2.26
C ASP A 52 2.37 -21.95 1.02
N ASN A 53 2.38 -21.09 -0.01
CA ASN A 53 1.67 -21.32 -1.25
C ASN A 53 2.49 -20.92 -2.48
N ASN A 54 1.94 -21.20 -3.66
CA ASN A 54 2.61 -20.94 -4.94
C ASN A 54 2.85 -19.42 -5.20
N THR A 55 1.96 -18.55 -4.72
CA THR A 55 2.11 -17.10 -4.86
C THR A 55 3.32 -16.60 -4.07
N ALA A 56 3.48 -17.06 -2.83
CA ALA A 56 4.64 -16.73 -2.01
C ALA A 56 5.95 -17.22 -2.65
N PHE A 57 5.95 -18.42 -3.22
CA PHE A 57 7.11 -18.96 -3.92
C PHE A 57 7.46 -18.20 -5.20
N GLN A 58 6.47 -17.78 -5.98
CA GLN A 58 6.69 -16.95 -7.17
C GLN A 58 7.30 -15.59 -6.82
N CYS A 59 6.77 -14.89 -5.81
CA CYS A 59 7.36 -13.64 -5.33
C CYS A 59 8.81 -13.82 -4.87
N PHE A 60 9.12 -14.94 -4.20
CA PHE A 60 10.48 -15.26 -3.79
C PHE A 60 11.42 -15.47 -4.99
N MET A 61 10.97 -16.16 -6.02
CA MET A 61 11.77 -16.41 -7.24
C MET A 61 11.98 -15.13 -8.04
N GLU A 62 10.98 -14.25 -8.16
CA GLU A 62 11.09 -12.95 -8.81
C GLU A 62 12.12 -12.04 -8.10
N GLU A 63 12.15 -12.04 -6.77
CA GLU A 63 13.15 -11.29 -6.01
C GLU A 63 14.57 -11.86 -6.19
N ALA A 64 14.68 -13.18 -6.31
CA ALA A 64 15.96 -13.86 -6.54
C ALA A 64 16.64 -13.45 -7.87
N GLU A 65 15.88 -13.03 -8.88
CA GLU A 65 16.42 -12.53 -10.15
C GLU A 65 17.24 -11.25 -9.99
N LYS A 66 17.04 -10.51 -8.88
CA LYS A 66 17.83 -9.31 -8.56
C LYS A 66 19.22 -9.63 -7.98
N CYS A 67 19.52 -10.88 -7.68
CA CYS A 67 20.82 -11.28 -7.15
C CYS A 67 21.92 -11.24 -8.24
N THR A 68 23.03 -10.59 -7.94
CA THR A 68 24.17 -10.52 -8.86
C THR A 68 25.48 -10.87 -8.14
N PRO A 69 26.17 -11.94 -8.55
CA PRO A 69 25.77 -12.98 -9.49
C PRO A 69 24.54 -13.77 -9.01
N PRO A 70 23.78 -14.43 -9.90
CA PRO A 70 22.60 -15.22 -9.50
C PRO A 70 22.93 -16.28 -8.47
N LEU A 71 21.97 -16.60 -7.59
CA LEU A 71 22.05 -17.75 -6.70
C LEU A 71 21.74 -19.06 -7.47
N GLU A 72 22.43 -20.14 -7.10
CA GLU A 72 22.12 -21.45 -7.67
C GLU A 72 20.73 -21.91 -7.22
N GLN A 73 20.04 -22.65 -8.08
CA GLN A 73 18.69 -23.14 -7.78
C GLN A 73 18.65 -23.99 -6.50
N GLN A 74 19.71 -24.72 -6.23
CA GLN A 74 19.82 -25.55 -5.02
C GLN A 74 19.94 -24.68 -3.74
N GLU A 75 20.64 -23.56 -3.81
CA GLU A 75 20.72 -22.58 -2.71
C GLU A 75 19.37 -21.92 -2.46
N LEU A 76 18.66 -21.48 -3.51
CA LEU A 76 17.32 -20.91 -3.40
C LEU A 76 16.34 -21.87 -2.77
N MET A 77 16.33 -23.14 -3.19
CA MET A 77 15.48 -24.16 -2.60
C MET A 77 15.82 -24.44 -1.13
N THR A 78 17.09 -24.38 -0.77
CA THR A 78 17.53 -24.53 0.63
C THR A 78 17.01 -23.41 1.51
N ILE A 79 17.10 -22.16 1.03
CA ILE A 79 16.55 -20.98 1.71
C ILE A 79 15.03 -21.11 1.87
N TRP A 80 14.33 -21.46 0.79
CA TRP A 80 12.88 -21.63 0.81
C TRP A 80 12.41 -22.70 1.78
N HIS A 81 13.01 -23.89 1.74
CA HIS A 81 12.68 -24.96 2.69
C HIS A 81 12.98 -24.59 4.15
N SER A 82 13.99 -23.77 4.39
CA SER A 82 14.27 -23.25 5.73
C SER A 82 13.16 -22.32 6.21
N ALA A 83 12.67 -21.43 5.34
CA ALA A 83 11.55 -20.55 5.64
C ALA A 83 10.25 -21.33 5.89
N GLN A 84 9.96 -22.35 5.09
CA GLN A 84 8.80 -23.26 5.29
C GLN A 84 8.85 -23.96 6.65
N LYS A 85 10.01 -24.51 7.03
CA LYS A 85 10.18 -25.15 8.34
C LYS A 85 9.99 -24.18 9.51
N PHE A 86 10.46 -22.98 9.37
CA PHE A 86 10.25 -21.92 10.37
C PHE A 86 8.76 -21.56 10.46
N TYR A 87 8.10 -21.34 9.34
CA TYR A 87 6.67 -21.01 9.27
C TYR A 87 5.80 -22.13 9.90
N ALA A 88 6.10 -23.39 9.61
CA ALA A 88 5.40 -24.53 10.22
C ALA A 88 5.51 -24.56 11.76
N LYS A 89 6.63 -24.08 12.33
CA LYS A 89 6.76 -23.93 13.80
C LYS A 89 5.93 -22.76 14.33
N VAL A 90 5.87 -21.66 13.58
CA VAL A 90 5.07 -20.50 13.96
C VAL A 90 3.57 -20.83 13.95
N GLN A 91 3.11 -21.62 12.99
CA GLN A 91 1.70 -22.07 12.93
C GLN A 91 1.25 -22.90 14.14
N GLN A 92 2.18 -23.48 14.88
CA GLN A 92 1.90 -24.29 16.07
C GLN A 92 1.91 -23.47 17.38
N GLN A 93 2.21 -22.18 17.33
CA GLN A 93 2.26 -21.33 18.53
C GLN A 93 0.87 -20.84 18.93
N ASP A 94 0.64 -20.73 20.24
CA ASP A 94 -0.60 -20.13 20.76
C ASP A 94 -0.70 -18.67 20.30
N GLY A 95 -1.87 -18.32 19.73
CA GLY A 95 -2.11 -16.99 19.20
C GLY A 95 -1.70 -16.80 17.73
N TYR A 96 -1.31 -17.87 17.04
CA TYR A 96 -1.09 -17.81 15.59
C TYR A 96 -2.39 -17.43 14.87
N VAL A 97 -2.28 -16.42 14.01
CA VAL A 97 -3.36 -15.98 13.11
C VAL A 97 -2.93 -16.30 11.68
N PRO A 98 -3.71 -17.09 10.92
CA PRO A 98 -3.38 -17.43 9.54
C PRO A 98 -3.29 -16.20 8.63
N PRO A 99 -2.42 -16.22 7.60
CA PRO A 99 -2.31 -15.11 6.63
C PRO A 99 -3.63 -14.73 5.96
N GLU A 100 -4.53 -15.67 5.77
CA GLU A 100 -5.87 -15.45 5.21
C GLU A 100 -6.68 -14.47 6.09
N LEU A 101 -6.54 -14.53 7.40
CA LEU A 101 -7.22 -13.61 8.34
C LEU A 101 -6.57 -12.22 8.40
N TYR A 102 -5.27 -12.09 8.07
CA TYR A 102 -4.65 -10.78 7.89
C TYR A 102 -4.94 -10.21 6.51
N ASN A 103 -5.04 -11.07 5.51
CA ASN A 103 -5.24 -10.69 4.12
C ASN A 103 -6.70 -10.39 3.79
N ASP A 104 -7.65 -10.76 4.66
CA ASP A 104 -9.05 -10.30 4.56
C ASP A 104 -9.12 -8.76 4.59
N ASP A 105 -8.17 -8.11 5.26
CA ASP A 105 -8.03 -6.64 5.26
C ASP A 105 -7.38 -6.08 3.98
N THR A 106 -6.79 -6.92 3.13
CA THR A 106 -6.15 -6.51 1.86
C THR A 106 -7.04 -6.68 0.64
N SER A 107 -8.19 -7.34 0.77
CA SER A 107 -9.13 -7.48 -0.35
C SER A 107 -9.76 -6.13 -0.69
N TYR A 108 -9.79 -5.84 -1.99
CA TYR A 108 -10.48 -4.68 -2.56
C TYR A 108 -11.93 -4.99 -2.95
N LYS A 109 -12.41 -6.20 -2.68
CA LYS A 109 -13.77 -6.61 -2.96
C LYS A 109 -14.73 -5.97 -1.96
N PRO A 110 -15.74 -5.23 -2.41
CA PRO A 110 -16.74 -4.68 -1.51
C PRO A 110 -17.67 -5.76 -0.96
N ASP A 111 -18.18 -5.56 0.25
CA ASP A 111 -19.14 -6.46 0.89
C ASP A 111 -20.47 -6.50 0.10
N ASP A 112 -20.85 -5.34 -0.46
CA ASP A 112 -21.95 -5.24 -1.39
C ASP A 112 -21.54 -4.55 -2.70
N PHE A 113 -22.21 -4.88 -3.80
CA PHE A 113 -21.90 -4.33 -5.12
C PHE A 113 -22.67 -3.03 -5.40
N SER A 114 -22.72 -2.12 -4.42
CA SER A 114 -23.34 -0.80 -4.52
C SER A 114 -22.31 0.33 -4.71
N ASP A 115 -22.79 1.56 -4.90
CA ASP A 115 -21.93 2.75 -4.92
C ASP A 115 -21.36 3.04 -3.52
N VAL A 116 -22.13 2.72 -2.46
CA VAL A 116 -21.70 2.90 -1.07
C VAL A 116 -20.61 1.88 -0.72
N GLY A 117 -20.83 0.58 -0.99
CA GLY A 117 -19.81 -0.44 -0.75
C GLY A 117 -18.49 -0.17 -1.50
N GLN A 118 -18.58 0.37 -2.72
CA GLN A 118 -17.38 0.81 -3.46
C GLN A 118 -16.69 1.99 -2.78
N ALA A 119 -17.44 2.93 -2.22
CA ALA A 119 -16.90 4.09 -1.50
C ALA A 119 -16.26 3.69 -0.17
N GLU A 120 -16.82 2.71 0.53
CA GLU A 120 -16.24 2.13 1.75
C GLU A 120 -14.88 1.50 1.48
N VAL A 121 -14.76 0.71 0.41
CA VAL A 121 -13.47 0.13 0.00
C VAL A 121 -12.46 1.23 -0.36
N LEU A 122 -12.90 2.27 -1.07
CA LEU A 122 -12.02 3.41 -1.39
C LEU A 122 -11.53 4.09 -0.10
N ALA A 123 -12.42 4.40 0.82
CA ALA A 123 -12.08 5.05 2.08
C ALA A 123 -11.17 4.15 2.95
N LYS A 124 -11.46 2.85 3.04
CA LYS A 124 -10.66 1.89 3.80
C LYS A 124 -9.20 1.86 3.32
N HIS A 125 -8.96 1.78 2.03
CA HIS A 125 -7.62 1.56 1.49
C HIS A 125 -6.86 2.82 1.12
N PHE A 126 -7.55 3.96 0.96
CA PHE A 126 -6.91 5.19 0.45
C PHE A 126 -7.09 6.41 1.37
N SER A 127 -7.62 6.23 2.58
CA SER A 127 -7.74 7.35 3.54
C SER A 127 -6.38 7.94 3.96
N GLY A 128 -5.28 7.19 3.86
CA GLY A 128 -3.94 7.70 4.10
C GLY A 128 -3.41 8.63 3.02
N GLU A 129 -3.98 8.61 1.80
CA GLU A 129 -3.53 9.44 0.68
C GLU A 129 -4.61 10.32 0.05
N LEU A 130 -5.90 10.12 0.40
CA LEU A 130 -7.02 10.89 -0.11
C LEU A 130 -7.93 11.34 1.03
N ARG A 131 -8.21 12.65 1.09
CA ARG A 131 -9.16 13.25 2.03
C ARG A 131 -10.09 14.21 1.31
N TYR A 132 -11.19 14.55 1.96
CA TYR A 132 -12.17 15.51 1.46
C TYR A 132 -12.45 16.56 2.53
N SER A 133 -12.46 17.82 2.14
CA SER A 133 -12.94 18.90 3.00
C SER A 133 -13.96 19.74 2.23
N PRO A 134 -15.07 20.17 2.86
CA PRO A 134 -16.01 21.06 2.23
C PRO A 134 -15.39 22.38 1.73
N ALA A 135 -14.29 22.81 2.34
CA ALA A 135 -13.59 24.06 2.00
C ALA A 135 -12.62 23.93 0.81
N THR A 136 -11.93 22.79 0.71
CA THR A 136 -10.86 22.55 -0.29
C THR A 136 -11.20 21.46 -1.28
N HIS A 137 -12.37 20.83 -1.16
CA HIS A 137 -12.76 19.63 -1.90
C HIS A 137 -11.79 18.46 -1.65
N TYR A 138 -11.43 17.71 -2.70
CA TYR A 138 -10.48 16.60 -2.55
C TYR A 138 -9.06 17.13 -2.42
N ILE A 139 -8.36 16.61 -1.40
CA ILE A 139 -6.93 16.77 -1.21
C ILE A 139 -6.26 15.41 -1.27
N ARG A 140 -5.10 15.36 -1.89
CA ARG A 140 -4.29 14.15 -2.01
C ARG A 140 -2.89 14.38 -1.47
N TYR A 141 -2.40 13.43 -0.70
CA TYR A 141 -1.01 13.39 -0.26
C TYR A 141 -0.10 13.02 -1.43
N ASN A 142 0.90 13.86 -1.72
CA ASN A 142 1.80 13.68 -2.84
C ASN A 142 3.17 13.08 -2.46
N GLY A 143 3.29 12.53 -1.24
CA GLY A 143 4.52 12.02 -0.67
C GLY A 143 5.27 13.02 0.21
N ARG A 144 4.79 14.30 0.28
CA ARG A 144 5.38 15.35 1.12
C ARG A 144 4.33 16.14 1.88
N TYR A 145 3.28 16.59 1.20
CA TYR A 145 2.20 17.41 1.75
C TYR A 145 0.88 17.12 1.05
N TRP A 146 -0.21 17.58 1.63
CA TRP A 146 -1.55 17.43 1.07
C TRP A 146 -1.83 18.57 0.07
N GLN A 147 -2.24 18.19 -1.13
CA GLN A 147 -2.50 19.11 -2.23
C GLN A 147 -3.93 18.96 -2.72
N GLU A 148 -4.63 20.08 -2.91
CA GLU A 148 -5.94 20.10 -3.55
C GLU A 148 -5.83 19.63 -5.01
N THR A 149 -6.63 18.61 -5.37
CA THR A 149 -6.60 18.08 -6.73
C THR A 149 -7.77 17.15 -7.03
N GLU A 150 -8.67 17.58 -7.89
CA GLU A 150 -9.74 16.74 -8.44
C GLU A 150 -9.20 15.62 -9.36
N PRO A 151 -8.26 15.88 -10.29
CA PRO A 151 -7.64 14.81 -11.06
C PRO A 151 -6.92 13.77 -10.19
N GLY A 152 -6.35 14.17 -9.06
CA GLY A 152 -5.73 13.27 -8.09
C GLY A 152 -6.73 12.32 -7.45
N ALA A 153 -7.92 12.79 -7.10
CA ALA A 153 -8.99 11.94 -6.59
C ALA A 153 -9.46 10.92 -7.64
N GLN A 154 -9.63 11.36 -8.89
CA GLN A 154 -9.95 10.44 -9.99
C GLN A 154 -8.86 9.38 -10.19
N ALA A 155 -7.58 9.75 -10.08
CA ALA A 155 -6.47 8.82 -10.21
C ALA A 155 -6.50 7.74 -9.11
N VAL A 156 -6.86 8.10 -7.88
CA VAL A 156 -7.04 7.15 -6.77
C VAL A 156 -8.19 6.18 -7.08
N ALA A 157 -9.34 6.67 -7.55
CA ALA A 157 -10.46 5.82 -7.92
C ALA A 157 -10.13 4.89 -9.10
N HIS A 158 -9.33 5.35 -10.09
CA HIS A 158 -8.81 4.51 -11.16
C HIS A 158 -7.87 3.43 -10.63
N GLU A 159 -6.99 3.79 -9.69
CA GLU A 159 -6.09 2.84 -9.04
C GLU A 159 -6.84 1.76 -8.27
N LEU A 160 -7.86 2.14 -7.49
CA LEU A 160 -8.75 1.18 -6.82
C LEU A 160 -9.34 0.18 -7.83
N THR A 161 -9.98 0.69 -8.90
CA THR A 161 -10.60 -0.21 -9.89
C THR A 161 -9.58 -1.06 -10.65
N ARG A 162 -8.33 -0.60 -10.79
CA ARG A 162 -7.23 -1.39 -11.36
C ARG A 162 -6.85 -2.54 -10.44
N ARG A 163 -6.69 -2.27 -9.13
CA ARG A 163 -6.38 -3.32 -8.14
C ARG A 163 -7.51 -4.34 -8.05
N GLN A 164 -8.75 -3.87 -7.99
CA GLN A 164 -9.93 -4.74 -8.02
C GLN A 164 -9.98 -5.62 -9.29
N LEU A 165 -9.62 -5.09 -10.46
CA LEU A 165 -9.63 -5.87 -11.70
C LEU A 165 -8.57 -6.98 -11.68
N ASN A 166 -7.40 -6.69 -11.13
CA ASN A 166 -6.34 -7.69 -10.97
C ASN A 166 -6.80 -8.82 -10.01
N GLU A 167 -7.35 -8.45 -8.86
CA GLU A 167 -7.92 -9.38 -7.88
C GLU A 167 -9.03 -10.23 -8.51
N ALA A 168 -10.04 -9.60 -9.09
CA ALA A 168 -11.16 -10.29 -9.71
C ALA A 168 -10.75 -11.23 -10.87
N SER A 169 -9.68 -10.88 -11.59
CA SER A 169 -9.13 -11.72 -12.66
C SER A 169 -8.40 -12.94 -12.10
N ALA A 170 -7.67 -12.77 -10.99
CA ALA A 170 -7.04 -13.88 -10.29
C ALA A 170 -8.08 -14.85 -9.70
N ASP A 171 -9.11 -14.32 -9.03
CA ASP A 171 -10.21 -15.10 -8.48
C ASP A 171 -10.94 -15.89 -9.57
N MET A 172 -11.19 -15.25 -10.71
CA MET A 172 -11.85 -15.89 -11.85
C MET A 172 -11.03 -17.05 -12.42
N LEU A 173 -9.69 -16.87 -12.54
CA LEU A 173 -8.80 -17.92 -13.02
C LEU A 173 -8.73 -19.09 -12.04
N ALA A 174 -8.63 -18.81 -10.74
CA ALA A 174 -8.61 -19.82 -9.69
C ALA A 174 -9.93 -20.61 -9.66
N ALA A 175 -11.06 -19.91 -9.68
CA ALA A 175 -12.38 -20.56 -9.69
C ALA A 175 -12.61 -21.43 -10.94
N LEU A 176 -12.14 -20.96 -12.11
CA LEU A 176 -12.20 -21.74 -13.35
C LEU A 176 -11.31 -22.99 -13.29
N ALA A 177 -10.12 -22.89 -12.69
CA ALA A 177 -9.24 -24.03 -12.51
C ALA A 177 -9.88 -25.09 -11.60
N THR A 178 -10.48 -24.68 -10.48
CA THR A 178 -11.21 -25.55 -9.57
C THR A 178 -12.41 -26.23 -10.26
N LEU A 179 -13.19 -25.45 -11.02
CA LEU A 179 -14.35 -25.94 -11.77
C LEU A 179 -13.95 -27.04 -12.79
N LYS A 180 -12.81 -26.86 -13.45
CA LYS A 180 -12.25 -27.86 -14.38
C LYS A 180 -11.72 -29.08 -13.64
N ALA A 181 -11.00 -28.89 -12.54
CA ALA A 181 -10.39 -29.98 -11.79
C ALA A 181 -11.42 -30.96 -11.20
N CYS A 182 -12.59 -30.45 -10.74
CA CYS A 182 -13.69 -31.30 -10.25
C CYS A 182 -14.58 -31.88 -11.37
N GLY A 183 -14.32 -31.58 -12.65
CA GLY A 183 -15.09 -32.06 -13.81
C GLY A 183 -16.44 -31.39 -13.99
N ALA A 184 -16.76 -30.34 -13.22
CA ALA A 184 -18.02 -29.60 -13.36
C ALA A 184 -18.12 -28.86 -14.70
N GLN A 185 -16.99 -28.41 -15.27
CA GLN A 185 -16.96 -27.76 -16.58
C GLN A 185 -17.51 -28.67 -17.69
N ASP A 186 -17.12 -29.94 -17.70
CA ASP A 186 -17.58 -30.91 -18.73
C ASP A 186 -19.10 -31.14 -18.64
N ILE A 187 -19.67 -31.12 -17.42
CA ILE A 187 -21.10 -31.23 -17.20
C ILE A 187 -21.84 -30.00 -17.79
N LEU A 188 -21.27 -28.78 -17.56
CA LEU A 188 -21.83 -27.55 -18.09
C LEU A 188 -21.77 -27.47 -19.62
N ASP A 189 -20.67 -27.91 -20.20
CA ASP A 189 -20.48 -27.85 -21.67
C ASP A 189 -21.40 -28.79 -22.43
N ASN A 190 -21.81 -29.91 -21.80
CA ASN A 190 -22.62 -30.94 -22.45
C ASN A 190 -24.11 -30.89 -22.08
N ASN A 191 -24.56 -30.00 -21.20
CA ASN A 191 -25.95 -29.94 -20.75
C ASN A 191 -26.45 -28.50 -20.63
N SER A 192 -27.79 -28.33 -20.70
CA SER A 192 -28.39 -27.05 -20.32
C SER A 192 -28.15 -26.75 -18.83
N LYS A 193 -28.10 -25.46 -18.47
CA LYS A 193 -27.79 -25.01 -17.11
C LYS A 193 -28.59 -25.77 -16.04
N THR A 194 -29.89 -25.83 -16.16
CA THR A 194 -30.79 -26.49 -15.18
C THR A 194 -30.49 -28.00 -15.05
N LYS A 195 -30.20 -28.66 -16.19
CA LYS A 195 -29.87 -30.09 -16.20
C LYS A 195 -28.49 -30.33 -15.58
N ALA A 196 -27.51 -29.48 -15.90
CA ALA A 196 -26.17 -29.54 -15.37
C ALA A 196 -26.18 -29.39 -13.83
N GLU A 197 -26.91 -28.40 -13.31
CA GLU A 197 -27.07 -28.19 -11.85
C GLU A 197 -27.67 -29.41 -11.15
N GLY A 198 -28.62 -30.09 -11.77
CA GLY A 198 -29.21 -31.34 -11.24
C GLY A 198 -28.30 -32.58 -11.30
N MET A 199 -27.22 -32.53 -12.06
CA MET A 199 -26.28 -33.64 -12.25
C MET A 199 -25.00 -33.47 -11.41
N MET A 200 -24.73 -32.27 -10.89
CA MET A 200 -23.52 -31.96 -10.12
C MET A 200 -23.56 -32.60 -8.73
N SER A 201 -22.42 -33.08 -8.28
CA SER A 201 -22.17 -33.40 -6.89
C SER A 201 -22.15 -32.12 -6.02
N GLU A 202 -22.17 -32.28 -4.71
CA GLU A 202 -22.10 -31.15 -3.78
C GLU A 202 -20.81 -30.32 -3.99
N GLU A 203 -19.67 -31.01 -4.12
CA GLU A 203 -18.37 -30.38 -4.43
C GLU A 203 -18.38 -29.62 -5.76
N GLN A 204 -18.93 -30.23 -6.80
CA GLN A 204 -19.04 -29.60 -8.13
C GLN A 204 -19.97 -28.39 -8.10
N MET A 205 -21.06 -28.47 -7.35
CA MET A 205 -21.99 -27.35 -7.18
C MET A 205 -21.35 -26.19 -6.40
N GLU A 206 -20.51 -26.50 -5.40
CA GLU A 206 -19.76 -25.48 -4.64
C GLU A 206 -18.75 -24.78 -5.52
N ALA A 207 -17.96 -25.52 -6.31
CA ALA A 207 -17.04 -24.97 -7.30
C ALA A 207 -17.77 -24.10 -8.36
N TYR A 208 -18.95 -24.53 -8.80
CA TYR A 208 -19.76 -23.75 -9.76
C TYR A 208 -20.29 -22.44 -9.13
N LYS A 209 -20.75 -22.46 -7.89
CA LYS A 209 -21.16 -21.24 -7.18
C LYS A 209 -20.00 -20.28 -6.99
N ALA A 210 -18.82 -20.77 -6.63
CA ALA A 210 -17.61 -19.96 -6.50
C ALA A 210 -17.22 -19.30 -7.85
N PHE A 211 -17.30 -20.06 -8.95
CA PHE A 211 -17.08 -19.52 -10.30
C PHE A 211 -18.09 -18.42 -10.66
N LEU A 212 -19.38 -18.62 -10.37
CA LEU A 212 -20.40 -17.59 -10.62
C LEU A 212 -20.16 -16.33 -9.78
N ALA A 213 -19.74 -16.48 -8.53
CA ALA A 213 -19.42 -15.35 -7.65
C ALA A 213 -18.19 -14.56 -8.17
N ALA A 214 -17.13 -15.25 -8.58
CA ALA A 214 -15.94 -14.63 -9.18
C ALA A 214 -16.29 -13.89 -10.49
N LYS A 215 -17.12 -14.51 -11.34
CA LYS A 215 -17.63 -13.88 -12.57
C LYS A 215 -18.48 -12.65 -12.31
N ALA A 216 -19.33 -12.69 -11.28
CA ALA A 216 -20.15 -11.55 -10.88
C ALA A 216 -19.26 -10.38 -10.40
N TYR A 217 -18.25 -10.67 -9.57
CA TYR A 217 -17.30 -9.67 -9.11
C TYR A 217 -16.52 -9.05 -10.27
N GLN A 218 -15.97 -9.84 -11.17
CA GLN A 218 -15.26 -9.33 -12.34
C GLN A 218 -16.17 -8.42 -13.22
N SER A 219 -17.40 -8.83 -13.45
CA SER A 219 -18.38 -8.03 -14.21
C SER A 219 -18.70 -6.71 -13.52
N TYR A 220 -18.85 -6.73 -12.18
CA TYR A 220 -19.04 -5.54 -11.38
C TYR A 220 -17.86 -4.58 -11.53
N VAL A 221 -16.62 -5.05 -11.35
CA VAL A 221 -15.42 -4.22 -11.44
C VAL A 221 -15.28 -3.57 -12.82
N ILE A 222 -15.54 -4.32 -13.89
CA ILE A 222 -15.52 -3.78 -15.26
C ILE A 222 -16.50 -2.62 -15.39
N GLN A 223 -17.70 -2.75 -14.83
CA GLN A 223 -18.70 -1.66 -14.84
C GLN A 223 -18.25 -0.46 -14.02
N ARG A 224 -17.57 -0.67 -12.87
CA ARG A 224 -17.07 0.43 -12.01
C ARG A 224 -16.05 1.32 -12.70
N ARG A 225 -15.41 0.88 -13.77
CA ARG A 225 -14.45 1.67 -14.55
C ARG A 225 -15.10 2.70 -15.48
N ALA A 226 -16.41 2.71 -15.61
CA ALA A 226 -17.12 3.76 -16.35
C ALA A 226 -17.08 5.09 -15.59
N SER A 227 -16.91 6.20 -16.30
CA SER A 227 -16.76 7.55 -15.74
C SER A 227 -17.86 7.92 -14.75
N LYS A 228 -19.13 7.61 -15.06
CA LYS A 228 -20.27 7.85 -14.16
C LYS A 228 -20.12 7.14 -12.80
N ASN A 229 -19.57 5.92 -12.79
CA ASN A 229 -19.40 5.11 -11.59
C ASN A 229 -18.17 5.56 -10.79
N ILE A 230 -17.11 6.03 -11.44
CA ILE A 230 -15.97 6.70 -10.79
C ILE A 230 -16.46 7.95 -10.05
N THR A 231 -17.27 8.79 -10.71
CA THR A 231 -17.84 9.98 -10.08
C THR A 231 -18.78 9.64 -8.93
N ALA A 232 -19.60 8.59 -9.07
CA ALA A 232 -20.48 8.12 -7.99
C ALA A 232 -19.66 7.65 -6.79
N THR A 233 -18.65 6.79 -6.98
CA THR A 233 -17.75 6.34 -5.93
C THR A 233 -17.11 7.50 -5.18
N LEU A 234 -16.56 8.48 -5.89
CA LEU A 234 -15.98 9.67 -5.27
C LEU A 234 -17.03 10.48 -4.50
N LYS A 235 -18.23 10.64 -5.04
CA LYS A 235 -19.29 11.39 -4.34
C LYS A 235 -19.70 10.72 -3.03
N GLU A 236 -19.91 9.41 -3.05
CA GLU A 236 -20.33 8.66 -1.87
C GLU A 236 -19.19 8.48 -0.83
N SER A 237 -17.91 8.58 -1.24
CA SER A 237 -16.78 8.48 -0.31
C SER A 237 -16.52 9.77 0.50
N ARG A 238 -17.10 10.92 0.12
CA ARG A 238 -16.87 12.20 0.80
C ARG A 238 -17.09 12.16 2.31
N PRO A 239 -18.23 11.65 2.81
CA PRO A 239 -18.47 11.60 4.27
C PRO A 239 -17.44 10.72 5.02
N MET A 240 -16.92 9.70 4.36
CA MET A 240 -15.96 8.75 4.95
C MET A 240 -14.53 9.29 4.97
N LEU A 241 -14.21 10.19 4.04
CA LEU A 241 -12.91 10.82 3.88
C LEU A 241 -12.86 12.24 4.46
N GLU A 242 -13.94 12.69 5.10
CA GLU A 242 -14.07 14.06 5.57
C GLU A 242 -13.01 14.40 6.62
N ILE A 243 -12.41 15.57 6.44
CA ILE A 243 -11.48 16.21 7.39
C ILE A 243 -11.89 17.66 7.56
N THR A 244 -11.79 18.17 8.79
CA THR A 244 -12.13 19.57 9.04
C THR A 244 -10.98 20.50 8.60
N PRO A 245 -11.28 21.74 8.16
CA PRO A 245 -10.23 22.71 7.83
C PRO A 245 -9.29 23.01 9.00
N GLN A 246 -9.74 22.83 10.24
CA GLN A 246 -8.97 23.04 11.46
C GLN A 246 -7.91 21.98 11.69
N ASP A 247 -8.07 20.79 11.11
CA ASP A 247 -7.10 19.70 11.21
C ASP A 247 -5.92 19.92 10.23
N LEU A 248 -6.13 20.74 9.18
CA LEU A 248 -5.09 21.07 8.21
C LEU A 248 -4.15 22.14 8.78
N ASP A 249 -2.85 21.92 8.64
CA ASP A 249 -1.79 22.80 9.16
C ASP A 249 -1.94 23.11 10.67
N ALA A 250 -2.54 22.19 11.44
CA ALA A 250 -2.89 22.42 12.84
C ALA A 250 -1.67 22.57 13.75
N ASN A 251 -0.53 21.99 13.42
CA ASN A 251 0.70 22.11 14.20
C ASN A 251 1.58 23.23 13.64
N PRO A 252 1.63 24.42 14.32
CA PRO A 252 2.39 25.57 13.83
C PRO A 252 3.91 25.41 13.90
N TYR A 253 4.39 24.35 14.54
CA TYR A 253 5.82 24.06 14.66
C TYR A 253 6.36 23.14 13.57
N LEU A 254 5.52 22.63 12.68
CA LEU A 254 5.96 21.77 11.58
C LEU A 254 6.21 22.60 10.32
N LEU A 255 7.40 22.48 9.76
CA LEU A 255 7.79 23.09 8.51
C LEU A 255 8.08 21.98 7.48
N CYS A 256 7.24 21.86 6.48
CA CYS A 256 7.50 20.97 5.36
C CYS A 256 8.45 21.63 4.36
N THR A 257 9.50 20.93 3.99
CA THR A 257 10.51 21.34 3.00
C THR A 257 10.65 20.27 1.91
N PRO A 258 11.39 20.50 0.82
CA PRO A 258 11.56 19.49 -0.23
C PRO A 258 12.17 18.16 0.22
N ASP A 259 12.97 18.15 1.26
CA ASP A 259 13.74 16.97 1.73
C ASP A 259 13.24 16.38 3.06
N ALA A 260 12.60 17.16 3.92
CA ALA A 260 12.16 16.70 5.23
C ALA A 260 11.04 17.58 5.82
N THR A 261 10.35 17.06 6.83
CA THR A 261 9.52 17.85 7.74
C THR A 261 10.34 18.16 9.00
N TYR A 262 10.42 19.44 9.35
CA TYR A 262 11.18 19.91 10.52
C TYR A 262 10.24 20.28 11.65
N ASP A 263 10.53 19.80 12.85
CA ASP A 263 9.95 20.35 14.08
C ASP A 263 10.81 21.57 14.51
N LEU A 264 10.29 22.75 14.32
CA LEU A 264 10.99 24.03 14.58
C LEU A 264 11.41 24.20 16.04
N ARG A 265 10.78 23.48 16.98
CA ARG A 265 11.18 23.50 18.40
C ARG A 265 12.53 22.83 18.64
N LEU A 266 12.92 21.94 17.74
CA LEU A 266 14.18 21.18 17.80
C LEU A 266 15.23 21.72 16.81
N GLY A 267 14.89 22.74 16.03
CA GLY A 267 15.75 23.29 14.99
C GLY A 267 16.14 22.23 13.95
N MET A 268 17.40 22.23 13.53
CA MET A 268 17.90 21.28 12.53
C MET A 268 17.84 19.80 12.97
N ALA A 269 17.87 19.55 14.28
CA ALA A 269 17.73 18.20 14.83
C ALA A 269 16.28 17.66 14.74
N GLY A 270 15.31 18.52 14.46
CA GLY A 270 13.90 18.16 14.28
C GLY A 270 13.54 17.65 12.89
N ALA A 271 14.52 17.40 12.02
CA ALA A 271 14.30 16.84 10.70
C ALA A 271 13.79 15.39 10.78
N ARG A 272 12.69 15.09 10.07
CA ARG A 272 12.13 13.74 9.95
C ARG A 272 11.49 13.54 8.58
N GLU A 273 11.18 12.32 8.26
CA GLU A 273 10.44 11.99 7.04
C GLU A 273 9.06 12.66 7.01
N HIS A 274 8.57 12.91 5.82
CA HIS A 274 7.21 13.42 5.62
C HIS A 274 6.17 12.38 6.02
N SER A 275 5.11 12.82 6.70
CA SER A 275 4.01 11.94 7.09
C SER A 275 2.66 12.51 6.61
N PRO A 276 1.76 11.69 6.05
CA PRO A 276 0.40 12.11 5.76
C PRO A 276 -0.39 12.52 7.02
N GLU A 277 -0.03 12.00 8.18
CA GLU A 277 -0.68 12.27 9.47
C GLU A 277 -0.44 13.69 9.98
N ASP A 278 0.55 14.40 9.42
CA ASP A 278 0.81 15.79 9.76
C ASP A 278 -0.21 16.77 9.18
N PHE A 279 -0.97 16.34 8.19
CA PHE A 279 -1.96 17.14 7.46
C PHE A 279 -1.43 18.50 6.98
N ILE A 280 -0.14 18.57 6.64
CA ILE A 280 0.48 19.79 6.14
C ILE A 280 0.04 20.04 4.70
N THR A 281 -0.40 21.24 4.38
CA THR A 281 -0.81 21.66 3.04
C THR A 281 0.18 22.60 2.36
N LYS A 282 1.17 23.10 3.10
CA LYS A 282 2.15 24.09 2.63
C LYS A 282 3.55 23.53 2.69
N THR A 283 4.37 23.93 1.72
CA THR A 283 5.79 23.55 1.69
C THR A 283 6.64 24.74 1.26
N THR A 284 7.87 24.77 1.73
CA THR A 284 8.86 25.70 1.19
C THR A 284 9.38 25.22 -0.16
N THR A 285 9.95 26.15 -0.94
CA THR A 285 10.59 25.79 -2.21
C THR A 285 12.03 25.33 -2.06
N VAL A 286 12.63 25.55 -0.89
CA VAL A 286 14.02 25.20 -0.56
C VAL A 286 14.08 24.56 0.81
N SER A 287 15.06 23.70 1.00
CA SER A 287 15.37 23.11 2.29
C SER A 287 16.30 23.99 3.10
N PRO A 288 16.27 23.92 4.45
CA PRO A 288 17.21 24.61 5.31
C PRO A 288 18.66 24.30 4.96
N GLY A 289 19.52 25.31 5.02
CA GLY A 289 20.94 25.14 4.75
C GLY A 289 21.71 26.47 4.81
N ASP A 290 23.02 26.38 4.75
CA ASP A 290 23.89 27.54 4.84
C ASP A 290 24.13 28.28 3.50
N ARG A 291 23.57 27.75 2.42
CA ARG A 291 23.74 28.35 1.09
C ARG A 291 23.05 29.73 1.04
N GLY A 292 23.85 30.76 0.75
CA GLY A 292 23.36 32.13 0.68
C GLY A 292 23.27 32.88 2.00
N LYS A 293 23.67 32.25 3.13
CA LYS A 293 23.67 32.89 4.44
C LYS A 293 24.42 34.23 4.48
N GLN A 294 25.61 34.30 3.85
CA GLN A 294 26.38 35.53 3.82
C GLN A 294 25.66 36.63 3.00
N ILE A 295 25.05 36.25 1.88
CA ILE A 295 24.27 37.20 1.04
C ILE A 295 23.09 37.76 1.85
N TRP A 296 22.42 36.93 2.64
CA TRP A 296 21.32 37.34 3.52
C TRP A 296 21.81 38.34 4.57
N LEU A 297 22.89 38.03 5.27
CA LEU A 297 23.47 38.90 6.30
C LEU A 297 23.94 40.23 5.72
N ASP A 298 24.60 40.23 4.57
CA ASP A 298 25.04 41.44 3.88
C ASP A 298 23.85 42.30 3.43
N CYS A 299 22.78 41.68 2.98
CA CYS A 299 21.53 42.35 2.60
C CYS A 299 20.88 43.02 3.82
N LEU A 300 20.74 42.30 4.95
CA LEU A 300 20.21 42.88 6.18
C LEU A 300 21.07 44.03 6.69
N ASN A 301 22.36 43.86 6.67
CA ASN A 301 23.32 44.91 7.10
C ASN A 301 23.20 46.16 6.23
N THR A 302 22.99 45.98 4.95
CA THR A 302 22.78 47.13 4.00
C THR A 302 21.43 47.78 4.24
N ILE A 303 20.34 47.00 4.38
CA ILE A 303 18.98 47.55 4.57
C ILE A 303 18.87 48.33 5.88
N PHE A 304 19.43 47.77 6.96
CA PHE A 304 19.33 48.33 8.30
C PHE A 304 20.54 49.20 8.71
N CYS A 305 21.40 49.55 7.77
CA CYS A 305 22.57 50.41 8.01
C CYS A 305 23.47 49.97 9.13
N GLY A 306 23.60 48.68 9.37
CA GLY A 306 24.44 48.08 10.41
C GLY A 306 23.81 48.12 11.82
N ASP A 307 22.54 48.45 11.97
CA ASP A 307 21.82 48.37 13.24
C ASP A 307 21.61 46.87 13.63
N GLN A 308 22.48 46.41 14.51
CA GLN A 308 22.52 45.00 14.90
C GLN A 308 21.26 44.57 15.68
N GLU A 309 20.69 45.46 16.52
CA GLU A 309 19.47 45.13 17.29
C GLU A 309 18.30 44.90 16.35
N LEU A 310 18.18 45.74 15.33
CA LEU A 310 17.13 45.62 14.34
C LEU A 310 17.33 44.40 13.43
N ILE A 311 18.57 44.08 13.06
CA ILE A 311 18.93 42.89 12.27
C ILE A 311 18.57 41.63 13.07
N ASP A 312 18.95 41.55 14.35
CA ASP A 312 18.66 40.40 15.22
C ASP A 312 17.14 40.22 15.41
N TYR A 313 16.40 41.31 15.58
CA TYR A 313 14.95 41.32 15.66
C TYR A 313 14.30 40.79 14.38
N VAL A 314 14.73 41.26 13.22
CA VAL A 314 14.21 40.78 11.93
C VAL A 314 14.52 39.33 11.69
N GLN A 315 15.71 38.83 12.07
CA GLN A 315 16.06 37.42 11.98
C GLN A 315 15.21 36.54 12.90
N MET A 316 14.72 37.07 14.02
CA MET A 316 13.87 36.35 14.96
C MET A 316 12.43 36.20 14.45
N ILE A 317 11.93 37.10 13.62
CA ILE A 317 10.56 37.11 13.13
C ILE A 317 10.40 36.56 11.70
N CYS A 318 11.50 36.33 10.97
CA CYS A 318 11.52 35.69 9.67
C CYS A 318 11.65 34.18 9.76
#